data_01d87ff0dac4f24f882d3de5dfe1d5ed
#
_entry.id   01d87ff0dac4f24f882d3de5dfe1d5ed
#
_cell.length_a   1.000
_cell.length_b   1.000
_cell.length_c   1.000
_cell.angle_alpha   90.00
_cell.angle_beta   90.00
_cell.angle_gamma   90.00
#
_symmetry.space_group_name_H-M   'P 1'
#
loop_
_entity.id
_entity.type
_entity.pdbx_description
1 polymer ?
#
loop_
_entity_poly.entity_id
_entity_poly.type
_entity_poly.pdbx_seq_one_letter_code
_entity_poly.pdbx_strand_id
1 'polypeptide(L)'
;TERDPQKTVRGIAEFDKRLKRRSVHRFRIGFFKYAAMIVLLISTTWFIANWYTQKEQKKQYTEINVPKGQRVNMTLPDGTSVWLSPQSKIKIPNEFNRKNRMVELNGEGYFEVTKNAKKPFIVKTQLFNIQVLGTRFNVFAYAGKKSKFETCLVEGRVLVYNKNNKNEKVYLNPHEKVSLVNNRMVVSTSNFDNEEYLKSGISVSYTHLRAHETRHDL
;
A
#
# COMPACT_ATOMS: atom_id res chain seq x y z
N THR A 1 92.28 -28.29 14.01
CA THR A 1 91.15 -27.42 13.54
C THR A 1 90.07 -27.42 14.63
N GLU A 2 90.22 -26.42 15.50
CA GLU A 2 89.33 -26.24 16.66
C GLU A 2 88.01 -25.68 16.15
N ARG A 3 86.91 -26.41 16.31
CA ARG A 3 85.56 -25.95 15.90
C ARG A 3 85.06 -25.01 16.98
N ASP A 4 84.92 -23.76 16.60
CA ASP A 4 84.41 -22.69 17.49
C ASP A 4 83.00 -23.03 17.96
N PRO A 5 82.76 -23.30 19.26
CA PRO A 5 81.49 -23.72 19.78
C PRO A 5 80.43 -22.58 19.71
N GLN A 6 80.89 -21.34 19.65
CA GLN A 6 79.96 -20.19 19.61
C GLN A 6 79.24 -20.02 18.26
N LYS A 7 79.83 -20.48 17.16
CA LYS A 7 79.16 -20.46 15.84
C LYS A 7 78.04 -21.46 15.73
N THR A 8 78.19 -22.63 16.38
CA THR A 8 77.18 -23.71 16.40
C THR A 8 75.95 -23.29 17.22
N VAL A 9 76.12 -22.63 18.39
CA VAL A 9 75.01 -22.17 19.23
C VAL A 9 74.23 -21.02 18.55
N ARG A 10 74.91 -20.10 17.87
CA ARG A 10 74.25 -19.03 17.09
C ARG A 10 73.41 -19.60 15.91
N GLY A 11 73.93 -20.63 15.22
CA GLY A 11 73.22 -21.28 14.13
C GLY A 11 71.89 -21.95 14.60
N ILE A 12 71.96 -22.63 15.77
CA ILE A 12 70.75 -23.28 16.33
C ILE A 12 69.74 -22.25 16.79
N ALA A 13 70.19 -21.13 17.41
CA ALA A 13 69.27 -20.06 17.84
C ALA A 13 68.57 -19.32 16.68
N GLU A 14 69.28 -19.15 15.55
CA GLU A 14 68.65 -18.58 14.32
C GLU A 14 67.68 -19.56 13.67
N PHE A 15 67.99 -20.87 13.72
CA PHE A 15 67.08 -21.89 13.15
C PHE A 15 65.79 -21.99 13.97
N ASP A 16 65.90 -21.98 15.30
CA ASP A 16 64.68 -21.93 16.16
C ASP A 16 63.84 -20.69 15.99
N LYS A 17 64.45 -19.53 15.74
CA LYS A 17 63.79 -18.26 15.47
C LYS A 17 63.03 -18.28 14.14
N ARG A 18 63.57 -18.98 13.15
CA ARG A 18 62.90 -19.16 11.84
C ARG A 18 61.73 -20.16 11.90
N LEU A 19 61.85 -21.21 12.69
CA LEU A 19 60.78 -22.20 12.91
C LEU A 19 59.59 -21.58 13.68
N LYS A 20 59.90 -20.82 14.73
CA LYS A 20 58.84 -20.11 15.51
C LYS A 20 58.10 -19.08 14.65
N ARG A 21 58.78 -18.33 13.82
CA ARG A 21 58.13 -17.35 12.88
C ARG A 21 57.20 -18.05 11.88
N ARG A 22 57.55 -19.22 11.36
CA ARG A 22 56.71 -19.94 10.37
C ARG A 22 55.46 -20.55 11.00
N SER A 23 55.57 -21.05 12.24
CA SER A 23 54.46 -21.67 12.97
C SER A 23 53.39 -20.61 13.34
N VAL A 24 53.81 -19.47 13.85
CA VAL A 24 52.91 -18.37 14.24
C VAL A 24 52.17 -17.81 13.03
N HIS A 25 52.82 -17.72 11.85
CA HIS A 25 52.18 -17.17 10.66
C HIS A 25 51.08 -18.09 10.11
N ARG A 26 51.28 -19.40 10.12
CA ARG A 26 50.30 -20.41 9.71
C ARG A 26 49.09 -20.47 10.66
N PHE A 27 49.33 -20.32 11.96
CA PHE A 27 48.26 -20.30 12.97
C PHE A 27 47.40 -19.06 12.85
N ARG A 28 48.00 -17.87 12.58
CA ARG A 28 47.28 -16.60 12.36
C ARG A 28 46.41 -16.67 11.08
N ILE A 29 46.92 -17.21 9.99
CA ILE A 29 46.17 -17.33 8.74
C ILE A 29 44.96 -18.28 8.89
N GLY A 30 45.12 -19.37 9.66
CA GLY A 30 44.00 -20.28 10.00
C GLY A 30 42.91 -19.57 10.79
N PHE A 31 43.32 -18.83 11.82
CA PHE A 31 42.39 -18.10 12.68
C PHE A 31 41.59 -17.02 11.91
N PHE A 32 42.25 -16.28 11.04
CA PHE A 32 41.57 -15.28 10.20
C PHE A 32 40.55 -15.89 9.23
N LYS A 33 40.78 -17.09 8.70
CA LYS A 33 39.85 -17.80 7.83
C LYS A 33 38.55 -18.17 8.60
N TYR A 34 38.68 -18.68 9.81
CA TYR A 34 37.52 -19.01 10.65
C TYR A 34 36.79 -17.76 11.15
N ALA A 35 37.53 -16.71 11.52
CA ALA A 35 36.94 -15.43 11.90
C ALA A 35 36.14 -14.80 10.74
N ALA A 36 36.66 -14.82 9.53
CA ALA A 36 35.97 -14.33 8.33
C ALA A 36 34.68 -15.15 8.04
N MET A 37 34.73 -16.47 8.22
CA MET A 37 33.56 -17.34 8.04
C MET A 37 32.47 -17.05 9.08
N ILE A 38 32.84 -16.81 10.34
CA ILE A 38 31.90 -16.45 11.41
C ILE A 38 31.25 -15.09 11.14
N VAL A 39 32.03 -14.10 10.71
CA VAL A 39 31.49 -12.76 10.34
C VAL A 39 30.51 -12.88 9.16
N LEU A 40 30.83 -13.70 8.16
CA LEU A 40 29.94 -13.98 7.04
C LEU A 40 28.62 -14.63 7.49
N LEU A 41 28.68 -15.63 8.38
CA LEU A 41 27.49 -16.28 8.92
C LEU A 41 26.63 -15.32 9.73
N ILE A 42 27.24 -14.49 10.59
CA ILE A 42 26.52 -13.48 11.37
C ILE A 42 25.87 -12.44 10.45
N SER A 43 26.62 -11.94 9.46
CA SER A 43 26.11 -10.93 8.52
C SER A 43 24.98 -11.47 7.64
N THR A 44 25.08 -12.70 7.14
CA THR A 44 24.01 -13.32 6.36
C THR A 44 22.78 -13.61 7.21
N THR A 45 22.94 -14.11 8.44
CA THR A 45 21.83 -14.34 9.37
C THR A 45 21.14 -13.02 9.72
N TRP A 46 21.91 -11.97 10.01
CA TRP A 46 21.37 -10.63 10.28
C TRP A 46 20.64 -10.05 9.07
N PHE A 47 21.21 -10.21 7.85
CA PHE A 47 20.59 -9.75 6.61
C PHE A 47 19.28 -10.50 6.34
N ILE A 48 19.27 -11.82 6.52
CA ILE A 48 18.08 -12.65 6.36
C ILE A 48 17.02 -12.28 7.40
N ALA A 49 17.40 -12.16 8.67
CA ALA A 49 16.50 -11.75 9.75
C ALA A 49 15.88 -10.35 9.47
N ASN A 50 16.70 -9.40 9.04
CA ASN A 50 16.24 -8.05 8.70
C ASN A 50 15.33 -8.04 7.45
N TRP A 51 15.61 -8.90 6.47
CA TRP A 51 14.74 -9.09 5.30
C TRP A 51 13.37 -9.66 5.69
N TYR A 52 13.34 -10.69 6.55
CA TYR A 52 12.10 -11.29 7.05
C TYR A 52 11.29 -10.32 7.92
N THR A 53 11.92 -9.57 8.81
CA THR A 53 11.23 -8.59 9.67
C THR A 53 10.66 -7.41 8.87
N GLN A 54 11.30 -6.97 7.80
CA GLN A 54 10.73 -5.96 6.90
C GLN A 54 9.50 -6.47 6.13
N LYS A 55 9.40 -7.77 5.86
CA LYS A 55 8.27 -8.36 5.13
C LYS A 55 7.03 -8.57 6.03
N GLU A 56 7.22 -8.73 7.31
CA GLU A 56 6.18 -8.96 8.31
C GLU A 56 5.84 -7.74 9.19
N GLN A 57 6.14 -6.54 8.78
CA GLN A 57 5.44 -5.42 9.39
C GLN A 57 3.95 -5.62 9.08
N LYS A 58 3.24 -6.29 10.00
CA LYS A 58 1.78 -6.40 10.00
C LYS A 58 1.28 -4.99 9.76
N LYS A 59 0.77 -4.76 8.55
CA LYS A 59 0.19 -3.45 8.20
C LYS A 59 -0.89 -3.20 9.23
N GLN A 60 -0.57 -2.41 10.23
CA GLN A 60 -1.55 -1.98 11.21
C GLN A 60 -2.50 -1.03 10.50
N TYR A 61 -3.77 -1.27 10.65
CA TYR A 61 -4.84 -0.46 10.07
C TYR A 61 -5.71 0.09 11.18
N THR A 62 -6.07 1.34 11.08
CA THR A 62 -7.24 1.88 11.78
C THR A 62 -8.47 1.52 10.97
N GLU A 63 -9.40 0.78 11.55
CA GLU A 63 -10.64 0.37 10.91
C GLU A 63 -11.80 1.16 11.51
N ILE A 64 -12.60 1.80 10.66
CA ILE A 64 -13.80 2.53 11.05
C ILE A 64 -14.98 1.86 10.39
N ASN A 65 -15.93 1.42 11.22
CA ASN A 65 -17.19 0.81 10.80
C ASN A 65 -18.33 1.76 11.09
N VAL A 66 -19.15 2.04 10.09
CA VAL A 66 -20.34 2.90 10.23
C VAL A 66 -21.57 2.02 10.44
N PRO A 67 -22.26 2.12 11.59
CA PRO A 67 -23.48 1.35 11.85
C PRO A 67 -24.62 1.71 10.89
N LYS A 68 -25.63 0.85 10.86
CA LYS A 68 -26.85 1.10 10.09
C LYS A 68 -27.54 2.40 10.57
N GLY A 69 -27.94 3.25 9.64
CA GLY A 69 -28.63 4.52 9.92
C GLY A 69 -27.71 5.66 10.39
N GLN A 70 -26.41 5.39 10.58
CA GLN A 70 -25.44 6.42 10.97
C GLN A 70 -24.56 6.83 9.79
N ARG A 71 -23.89 7.97 9.94
CA ARG A 71 -22.90 8.50 9.01
C ARG A 71 -21.68 8.98 9.78
N VAL A 72 -20.53 8.92 9.17
CA VAL A 72 -19.28 9.39 9.75
C VAL A 72 -18.63 10.38 8.80
N ASN A 73 -18.31 11.57 9.31
CA ASN A 73 -17.43 12.52 8.65
C ASN A 73 -16.09 12.53 9.37
N MET A 74 -15.00 12.45 8.60
CA MET A 74 -13.65 12.47 9.16
C MET A 74 -12.68 13.17 8.22
N THR A 75 -11.59 13.67 8.80
CA THR A 75 -10.44 14.18 8.03
C THR A 75 -9.26 13.24 8.19
N LEU A 76 -8.66 12.83 7.07
CA LEU A 76 -7.48 11.98 7.03
C LEU A 76 -6.20 12.80 7.31
N PRO A 77 -5.07 12.14 7.66
CA PRO A 77 -3.81 12.84 7.97
C PRO A 77 -3.21 13.67 6.83
N ASP A 78 -3.69 13.53 5.60
CA ASP A 78 -3.29 14.33 4.43
C ASP A 78 -4.20 15.55 4.19
N GLY A 79 -5.20 15.77 5.06
CA GLY A 79 -6.22 16.83 4.93
C GLY A 79 -7.40 16.44 4.05
N THR A 80 -7.45 15.21 3.53
CA THR A 80 -8.60 14.71 2.76
C THR A 80 -9.81 14.55 3.67
N SER A 81 -10.97 15.11 3.27
CA SER A 81 -12.24 14.91 3.97
C SER A 81 -12.99 13.71 3.38
N VAL A 82 -13.57 12.88 4.26
CA VAL A 82 -14.28 11.66 3.89
C VAL A 82 -15.63 11.61 4.61
N TRP A 83 -16.70 11.42 3.87
CA TRP A 83 -18.05 11.16 4.39
C TRP A 83 -18.42 9.72 4.07
N LEU A 84 -18.61 8.91 5.09
CA LEU A 84 -18.99 7.51 4.97
C LEU A 84 -20.50 7.34 5.19
N SER A 85 -21.15 6.64 4.26
CA SER A 85 -22.55 6.27 4.34
C SER A 85 -22.78 5.10 5.32
N PRO A 86 -24.05 4.85 5.73
CA PRO A 86 -24.39 3.73 6.60
C PRO A 86 -23.87 2.38 6.09
N GLN A 87 -23.50 1.49 7.02
CA GLN A 87 -23.00 0.15 6.75
C GLN A 87 -21.67 0.13 5.93
N SER A 88 -20.96 1.25 5.89
CA SER A 88 -19.67 1.34 5.24
C SER A 88 -18.53 1.07 6.22
N LYS A 89 -17.44 0.56 5.68
CA LYS A 89 -16.20 0.25 6.39
C LYS A 89 -15.03 0.83 5.63
N ILE A 90 -14.17 1.59 6.32
CA ILE A 90 -12.90 2.07 5.78
C ILE A 90 -11.74 1.57 6.63
N LYS A 91 -10.66 1.12 5.95
CA LYS A 91 -9.39 0.77 6.57
C LYS A 91 -8.31 1.73 6.12
N ILE A 92 -7.66 2.35 7.09
CA ILE A 92 -6.62 3.34 6.88
C ILE A 92 -5.31 2.77 7.44
N PRO A 93 -4.26 2.54 6.62
CA PRO A 93 -2.98 2.08 7.13
C PRO A 93 -2.38 3.09 8.11
N ASN A 94 -1.76 2.65 9.21
CA ASN A 94 -1.09 3.56 10.15
C ASN A 94 0.07 4.33 9.50
N GLU A 95 0.63 3.80 8.40
CA GLU A 95 1.63 4.48 7.56
C GLU A 95 1.02 5.36 6.46
N PHE A 96 -0.30 5.64 6.55
CA PHE A 96 -0.97 6.54 5.60
C PHE A 96 -0.24 7.88 5.51
N ASN A 97 -0.13 8.39 4.28
CA ASN A 97 0.60 9.61 3.94
C ASN A 97 2.14 9.57 4.16
N ARG A 98 2.72 8.54 4.74
CA ARG A 98 4.19 8.36 4.81
C ARG A 98 4.73 7.82 3.47
N LYS A 99 4.32 6.60 3.07
CA LYS A 99 4.74 5.97 1.81
C LYS A 99 3.76 6.23 0.66
N ASN A 100 2.47 6.13 0.93
CA ASN A 100 1.39 6.35 -0.03
C ASN A 100 0.14 6.87 0.67
N ARG A 101 -0.83 7.36 -0.12
CA ARG A 101 -2.16 7.78 0.32
C ARG A 101 -3.18 6.74 -0.13
N MET A 102 -3.25 5.63 0.59
CA MET A 102 -4.09 4.49 0.21
C MET A 102 -5.05 4.13 1.33
N VAL A 103 -6.33 3.95 1.02
CA VAL A 103 -7.37 3.46 1.92
C VAL A 103 -8.08 2.27 1.28
N GLU A 104 -8.69 1.41 2.10
CA GLU A 104 -9.55 0.33 1.61
C GLU A 104 -10.99 0.63 2.02
N LEU A 105 -11.91 0.62 1.05
CA LEU A 105 -13.33 0.91 1.25
C LEU A 105 -14.18 -0.32 0.93
N ASN A 106 -15.10 -0.63 1.83
CA ASN A 106 -16.25 -1.51 1.58
C ASN A 106 -17.49 -0.76 2.01
N GLY A 107 -18.33 -0.39 1.05
CA GLY A 107 -19.48 0.47 1.29
C GLY A 107 -19.49 1.69 0.39
N GLU A 108 -20.05 2.78 0.89
CA GLU A 108 -20.13 4.03 0.15
C GLU A 108 -19.40 5.15 0.90
N GLY A 109 -18.67 5.97 0.14
CA GLY A 109 -17.96 7.12 0.67
C GLY A 109 -17.80 8.22 -0.36
N TYR A 110 -18.03 9.46 0.07
CA TYR A 110 -17.69 10.67 -0.67
C TYR A 110 -16.34 11.20 -0.19
N PHE A 111 -15.49 11.56 -1.13
CA PHE A 111 -14.11 11.98 -0.88
C PHE A 111 -13.84 13.36 -1.49
N GLU A 112 -13.33 14.27 -0.66
CA GLU A 112 -12.73 15.53 -1.10
C GLU A 112 -11.22 15.43 -0.87
N VAL A 113 -10.50 15.00 -1.90
CA VAL A 113 -9.08 14.66 -1.78
C VAL A 113 -8.21 15.88 -1.94
N THR A 114 -7.33 16.11 -0.97
CA THR A 114 -6.31 17.17 -1.02
C THR A 114 -5.39 16.98 -2.22
N LYS A 115 -5.22 18.04 -3.02
CA LYS A 115 -4.42 18.04 -4.25
C LYS A 115 -2.94 17.75 -3.96
N ASN A 116 -2.42 16.67 -4.55
CA ASN A 116 -1.00 16.31 -4.49
C ASN A 116 -0.62 15.45 -5.70
N ALA A 117 -0.01 16.07 -6.71
CA ALA A 117 0.39 15.40 -7.94
C ALA A 117 1.54 14.38 -7.76
N LYS A 118 2.38 14.58 -6.72
CA LYS A 118 3.54 13.70 -6.46
C LYS A 118 3.15 12.42 -5.73
N LYS A 119 2.01 12.42 -5.03
CA LYS A 119 1.56 11.28 -4.20
C LYS A 119 0.08 11.01 -4.46
N PRO A 120 -0.26 10.14 -5.42
CA PRO A 120 -1.64 9.79 -5.71
C PRO A 120 -2.40 9.27 -4.49
N PHE A 121 -3.69 9.59 -4.40
CA PHE A 121 -4.61 9.00 -3.44
C PHE A 121 -5.31 7.81 -4.10
N ILE A 122 -5.38 6.68 -3.40
CA ILE A 122 -5.94 5.43 -3.94
C ILE A 122 -7.00 4.89 -3.00
N VAL A 123 -8.22 4.75 -3.49
CA VAL A 123 -9.28 3.99 -2.82
C VAL A 123 -9.29 2.58 -3.40
N LYS A 124 -8.98 1.59 -2.57
CA LYS A 124 -9.11 0.17 -2.92
C LYS A 124 -10.48 -0.34 -2.55
N THR A 125 -11.14 -1.00 -3.48
CA THR A 125 -12.37 -1.73 -3.23
C THR A 125 -12.16 -3.24 -3.47
N GLN A 126 -13.22 -4.01 -3.40
CA GLN A 126 -13.14 -5.45 -3.67
C GLN A 126 -12.69 -5.75 -5.10
N LEU A 127 -13.24 -5.04 -6.10
CA LEU A 127 -13.05 -5.32 -7.53
C LEU A 127 -12.11 -4.33 -8.21
N PHE A 128 -12.20 -3.04 -7.87
CA PHE A 128 -11.52 -1.94 -8.55
C PHE A 128 -10.70 -1.10 -7.60
N ASN A 129 -9.70 -0.44 -8.14
CA ASN A 129 -8.97 0.62 -7.47
C ASN A 129 -9.28 1.94 -8.17
N ILE A 130 -9.47 2.99 -7.38
CA ILE A 130 -9.75 4.35 -7.84
C ILE A 130 -8.56 5.21 -7.46
N GLN A 131 -7.91 5.82 -8.44
CA GLN A 131 -6.73 6.66 -8.25
C GLN A 131 -7.00 8.09 -8.67
N VAL A 132 -6.64 9.04 -7.80
CA VAL A 132 -6.85 10.48 -7.99
C VAL A 132 -5.64 11.29 -7.52
N LEU A 133 -5.55 12.55 -7.95
CA LEU A 133 -4.48 13.47 -7.54
C LEU A 133 -4.97 14.66 -6.68
N GLY A 134 -6.27 14.91 -6.66
CA GLY A 134 -6.93 16.00 -5.96
C GLY A 134 -8.29 16.22 -6.62
N THR A 135 -9.32 15.58 -6.07
CA THR A 135 -10.56 15.27 -6.81
C THR A 135 -11.69 15.14 -5.80
N ARG A 136 -12.88 15.58 -6.18
CA ARG A 136 -14.13 15.35 -5.46
C ARG A 136 -14.94 14.27 -6.19
N PHE A 137 -15.19 13.15 -5.51
CA PHE A 137 -15.85 11.99 -6.11
C PHE A 137 -16.56 11.12 -5.07
N ASN A 138 -17.55 10.38 -5.52
CA ASN A 138 -18.23 9.35 -4.72
C ASN A 138 -17.84 7.95 -5.18
N VAL A 139 -17.76 7.02 -4.25
CA VAL A 139 -17.53 5.59 -4.50
C VAL A 139 -18.62 4.78 -3.81
N PHE A 140 -19.31 3.97 -4.56
CA PHE A 140 -20.27 2.97 -4.09
C PHE A 140 -19.71 1.58 -4.39
N ALA A 141 -19.32 0.82 -3.37
CA ALA A 141 -18.63 -0.46 -3.52
C ALA A 141 -18.91 -1.41 -2.36
N TYR A 142 -20.17 -1.84 -2.21
CA TYR A 142 -20.55 -2.83 -1.22
C TYR A 142 -20.18 -4.24 -1.69
N ALA A 143 -19.42 -4.95 -0.83
CA ALA A 143 -19.07 -6.35 -1.06
C ALA A 143 -20.27 -7.26 -0.78
N GLY A 144 -20.50 -8.30 -1.62
CA GLY A 144 -21.56 -9.28 -1.43
C GLY A 144 -21.81 -10.17 -2.64
N LYS A 145 -22.86 -11.03 -2.58
CA LYS A 145 -23.22 -11.96 -3.66
C LYS A 145 -23.54 -11.27 -5.01
N LYS A 146 -23.98 -9.99 -4.96
CA LYS A 146 -24.16 -9.12 -6.12
C LYS A 146 -23.34 -7.85 -5.86
N SER A 147 -22.03 -7.96 -5.96
CA SER A 147 -21.14 -6.80 -5.79
C SER A 147 -21.53 -5.71 -6.78
N LYS A 148 -22.02 -4.59 -6.26
CA LYS A 148 -22.30 -3.39 -7.05
C LYS A 148 -21.11 -2.46 -6.91
N PHE A 149 -20.67 -1.93 -8.03
CA PHE A 149 -19.63 -0.92 -8.07
C PHE A 149 -20.10 0.24 -8.93
N GLU A 150 -20.01 1.43 -8.38
CA GLU A 150 -20.21 2.68 -9.09
C GLU A 150 -19.29 3.74 -8.54
N THR A 151 -18.74 4.58 -9.38
CA THR A 151 -17.99 5.77 -8.96
C THR A 151 -18.39 6.94 -9.83
N CYS A 152 -18.62 8.11 -9.19
CA CYS A 152 -19.09 9.33 -9.83
C CYS A 152 -18.09 10.44 -9.58
N LEU A 153 -17.72 11.18 -10.62
CA LEU A 153 -16.78 12.27 -10.55
C LEU A 153 -17.52 13.62 -10.54
N VAL A 154 -17.25 14.41 -9.51
CA VAL A 154 -17.76 15.80 -9.38
C VAL A 154 -16.74 16.78 -9.96
N GLU A 155 -15.49 16.72 -9.50
CA GLU A 155 -14.44 17.63 -9.92
C GLU A 155 -13.08 16.94 -10.00
N GLY A 156 -12.27 17.31 -10.99
CA GLY A 156 -10.92 16.81 -11.19
C GLY A 156 -10.83 15.69 -12.22
N ARG A 157 -10.08 14.63 -11.93
CA ARG A 157 -9.92 13.47 -12.79
C ARG A 157 -9.78 12.20 -11.97
N VAL A 158 -10.45 11.14 -12.39
CA VAL A 158 -10.41 9.82 -11.76
C VAL A 158 -9.89 8.79 -12.75
N LEU A 159 -8.99 7.93 -12.28
CA LEU A 159 -8.60 6.70 -12.97
C LEU A 159 -9.16 5.51 -12.18
N VAL A 160 -10.02 4.72 -12.81
CA VAL A 160 -10.53 3.45 -12.30
C VAL A 160 -9.86 2.31 -13.04
N TYR A 161 -9.34 1.32 -12.32
CA TYR A 161 -8.74 0.14 -12.93
C TYR A 161 -9.06 -1.12 -12.15
N ASN A 162 -9.17 -2.24 -12.88
CA ASN A 162 -9.44 -3.54 -12.30
C ASN A 162 -8.26 -3.99 -11.43
N LYS A 163 -8.55 -4.51 -10.23
CA LYS A 163 -7.55 -5.00 -9.28
C LYS A 163 -6.69 -6.13 -9.84
N ASN A 164 -7.31 -7.03 -10.61
CA ASN A 164 -6.66 -8.23 -11.16
C ASN A 164 -6.10 -8.01 -12.57
N ASN A 165 -6.62 -7.03 -13.31
CA ASN A 165 -6.20 -6.70 -14.67
C ASN A 165 -6.03 -5.20 -14.86
N LYS A 166 -4.82 -4.69 -14.65
CA LYS A 166 -4.52 -3.25 -14.75
C LYS A 166 -4.67 -2.66 -16.17
N ASN A 167 -4.75 -3.51 -17.20
CA ASN A 167 -5.00 -3.05 -18.56
C ASN A 167 -6.46 -2.65 -18.76
N GLU A 168 -7.38 -3.20 -17.96
CA GLU A 168 -8.77 -2.80 -17.89
C GLU A 168 -8.88 -1.56 -17.01
N LYS A 169 -8.86 -0.39 -17.63
CA LYS A 169 -8.86 0.92 -16.98
C LYS A 169 -9.72 1.93 -17.72
N VAL A 170 -10.30 2.85 -16.97
CA VAL A 170 -11.16 3.91 -17.46
C VAL A 170 -10.77 5.23 -16.78
N TYR A 171 -10.75 6.31 -17.55
CA TYR A 171 -10.62 7.68 -17.04
C TYR A 171 -11.99 8.32 -17.03
N LEU A 172 -12.32 9.02 -15.95
CA LEU A 172 -13.55 9.81 -15.83
C LEU A 172 -13.21 11.29 -15.88
N ASN A 173 -14.04 12.03 -16.60
CA ASN A 173 -14.11 13.49 -16.57
C ASN A 173 -15.22 13.94 -15.62
N PRO A 174 -15.27 15.21 -15.21
CA PRO A 174 -16.36 15.75 -14.40
C PRO A 174 -17.73 15.43 -14.99
N HIS A 175 -18.71 15.11 -14.16
CA HIS A 175 -20.06 14.68 -14.50
C HIS A 175 -20.15 13.32 -15.22
N GLU A 176 -19.10 12.53 -15.18
CA GLU A 176 -19.14 11.13 -15.62
C GLU A 176 -19.18 10.17 -14.43
N LYS A 177 -19.79 9.01 -14.66
CA LYS A 177 -19.77 7.88 -13.75
C LYS A 177 -19.39 6.60 -14.46
N VAL A 178 -18.75 5.70 -13.76
CA VAL A 178 -18.53 4.33 -14.19
C VAL A 178 -19.27 3.38 -13.27
N SER A 179 -19.97 2.43 -13.85
CA SER A 179 -20.65 1.36 -13.13
C SER A 179 -20.31 -0.01 -13.72
N LEU A 180 -20.43 -1.04 -12.89
CA LEU A 180 -20.23 -2.43 -13.30
C LEU A 180 -21.54 -3.00 -13.82
N VAL A 181 -21.63 -3.22 -15.13
CA VAL A 181 -22.79 -3.83 -15.81
C VAL A 181 -22.31 -5.08 -16.53
N ASN A 182 -22.92 -6.24 -16.23
CA ASN A 182 -22.56 -7.53 -16.84
C ASN A 182 -21.04 -7.81 -16.81
N ASN A 183 -20.41 -7.51 -15.67
CA ASN A 183 -18.98 -7.69 -15.42
C ASN A 183 -18.05 -6.83 -16.30
N ARG A 184 -18.57 -5.74 -16.88
CA ARG A 184 -17.81 -4.76 -17.69
C ARG A 184 -17.99 -3.36 -17.10
N MET A 185 -16.94 -2.55 -17.17
CA MET A 185 -17.02 -1.13 -16.82
C MET A 185 -17.74 -0.36 -17.93
N VAL A 186 -18.86 0.27 -17.56
CA VAL A 186 -19.66 1.11 -18.47
C VAL A 186 -19.61 2.55 -17.97
N VAL A 187 -19.17 3.46 -18.83
CA VAL A 187 -19.18 4.90 -18.53
C VAL A 187 -20.48 5.51 -19.03
N SER A 188 -21.06 6.38 -18.23
CA SER A 188 -22.26 7.16 -18.59
C SER A 188 -22.17 8.54 -17.97
N THR A 189 -22.89 9.50 -18.57
CA THR A 189 -23.03 10.86 -18.00
C THR A 189 -23.88 10.79 -16.74
N SER A 190 -23.54 11.63 -15.78
CA SER A 190 -24.20 11.71 -14.49
C SER A 190 -24.62 13.14 -14.23
N ASN A 191 -25.91 13.41 -14.16
CA ASN A 191 -26.47 14.72 -13.81
C ASN A 191 -26.49 14.89 -12.29
N PHE A 192 -25.29 15.02 -11.70
CA PHE A 192 -25.16 15.34 -10.26
C PHE A 192 -25.00 16.85 -10.11
N ASP A 193 -26.09 17.57 -10.11
CA ASP A 193 -26.10 19.02 -9.89
C ASP A 193 -25.97 19.41 -8.41
N ASN A 194 -25.90 18.43 -7.49
CA ASN A 194 -25.95 18.72 -6.06
C ASN A 194 -24.94 17.90 -5.26
N GLU A 195 -23.79 18.53 -4.90
CA GLU A 195 -22.78 17.94 -4.00
C GLU A 195 -23.38 17.55 -2.64
N GLU A 196 -24.34 18.29 -2.16
CA GLU A 196 -25.05 18.03 -0.92
C GLU A 196 -25.76 16.68 -0.95
N TYR A 197 -26.25 16.26 -2.11
CA TYR A 197 -26.86 14.96 -2.34
C TYR A 197 -25.85 13.80 -2.21
N LEU A 198 -24.64 13.96 -2.71
CA LEU A 198 -23.58 12.96 -2.59
C LEU A 198 -23.03 12.87 -1.17
N LYS A 199 -22.92 14.01 -0.47
CA LYS A 199 -22.54 14.08 0.95
C LYS A 199 -23.64 13.50 1.84
N SER A 200 -24.92 13.62 1.43
CA SER A 200 -26.05 13.07 2.17
C SER A 200 -26.16 11.55 2.09
N GLY A 201 -25.36 10.88 1.23
CA GLY A 201 -25.35 9.41 1.10
C GLY A 201 -26.70 8.82 0.66
N ILE A 202 -27.51 9.60 -0.03
CA ILE A 202 -28.69 9.08 -0.70
C ILE A 202 -28.18 8.51 -2.03
N SER A 203 -28.02 7.20 -2.07
CA SER A 203 -27.56 6.47 -3.23
C SER A 203 -28.37 6.82 -4.48
N VAL A 204 -27.66 7.08 -5.57
CA VAL A 204 -28.17 7.38 -6.92
C VAL A 204 -29.15 6.32 -7.47
N SER A 205 -29.32 5.23 -6.77
CA SER A 205 -30.22 4.14 -7.14
C SER A 205 -31.71 4.53 -7.17
N TYR A 206 -32.09 5.71 -6.64
CA TYR A 206 -33.51 6.12 -6.53
C TYR A 206 -34.04 6.91 -7.74
N THR A 207 -33.22 7.38 -8.66
CA THR A 207 -33.69 8.19 -9.78
C THR A 207 -34.42 7.39 -10.87
N HIS A 208 -34.33 6.05 -10.87
CA HIS A 208 -35.09 5.23 -11.82
C HIS A 208 -36.51 4.86 -11.37
N LEU A 209 -36.87 5.06 -10.11
CA LEU A 209 -38.22 4.69 -9.62
C LEU A 209 -39.24 5.81 -9.70
N ARG A 210 -38.81 7.07 -9.89
CA ARG A 210 -39.76 8.20 -10.00
C ARG A 210 -40.33 8.45 -11.40
N ALA A 211 -39.80 7.80 -12.43
CA ALA A 211 -40.28 7.97 -13.80
C ALA A 211 -41.51 7.08 -14.14
N HIS A 212 -41.93 6.19 -13.24
CA HIS A 212 -43.04 5.26 -13.51
C HIS A 212 -44.32 5.55 -12.74
N GLU A 213 -44.35 6.51 -11.82
CA GLU A 213 -45.54 6.78 -10.97
C GLU A 213 -46.43 7.95 -11.42
N THR A 214 -46.12 8.62 -12.54
CA THR A 214 -46.95 9.73 -13.00
C THR A 214 -47.76 9.42 -14.28
N ARG A 215 -48.15 8.18 -14.51
CA ARG A 215 -48.96 7.81 -15.68
C ARG A 215 -50.16 6.93 -15.38
N HIS A 216 -50.85 7.17 -14.30
CA HIS A 216 -52.20 6.67 -14.07
C HIS A 216 -52.93 7.66 -13.20
N ASP A 217 -53.49 8.74 -13.84
CA ASP A 217 -54.68 9.46 -13.41
C ASP A 217 -54.99 10.50 -14.49
N LEU A 218 -55.70 10.06 -15.50
CA LEU A 218 -56.72 10.84 -16.28
C LEU A 218 -57.60 9.85 -17.04
#